data_d0252d1fd3606348f0ddb6ae5a840b1c
#
_entry.id   d0252d1fd3606348f0ddb6ae5a840b1c
#
_cell.length_a   1.000
_cell.length_b   1.000
_cell.length_c   1.000
_cell.angle_alpha   90.00
_cell.angle_beta   90.00
_cell.angle_gamma   90.00
#
_symmetry.space_group_name_H-M   'P 1'
#
loop_
_entity.id
_entity.type
_entity.pdbx_description
1 polymer ?
#
loop_
_entity_poly.entity_id
_entity_poly.type
_entity_poly.pdbx_seq_one_letter_code
_entity_poly.pdbx_strand_id
1 'polypeptide(L)'
;MTTEPPPLPGPANRKAGILLLGIAIGNIAGGILMAGLLALVQIYRHDQISNIVAPNLLLVPLVVGLVASWFWRDLNRTIGQLALDALWATLVALAGGAIFLREGVICLLMCVPVLYVLIFAGMLLGRWWFRHDRSRLRIAMLPLVLVIALADSSRPSNRMTQVSDEILIRAPVGKVWPHVLEFPNIPDKADYWLFRIGLPYPTETTNGGNFVGADRRCIFSDGIVIKETVAEFLPNEKLTFDIVEQPTHPEVYGHITLHRGQFVLRDNGNNTTTLTGSSWYTLHVRPRWYFDLWAR
;
A
#
# COMPACT_ATOMS: atom_id res chain seq x y z
N MET A 1 -27.02 -54.18 -4.50
CA MET A 1 -25.71 -53.45 -4.53
C MET A 1 -25.69 -52.54 -3.34
N THR A 2 -25.08 -52.99 -2.25
CA THR A 2 -24.89 -52.17 -1.04
C THR A 2 -23.61 -51.33 -1.29
N THR A 3 -23.77 -50.07 -1.55
CA THR A 3 -22.63 -49.12 -1.63
C THR A 3 -22.07 -48.92 -0.24
N GLU A 4 -20.90 -49.49 0.04
CA GLU A 4 -20.14 -49.20 1.24
C GLU A 4 -19.94 -47.64 1.35
N PRO A 5 -20.14 -47.05 2.49
CA PRO A 5 -19.89 -45.62 2.70
C PRO A 5 -18.36 -45.38 2.49
N PRO A 6 -17.98 -44.23 1.90
CA PRO A 6 -16.56 -43.95 1.66
C PRO A 6 -15.78 -43.96 2.97
N PRO A 7 -14.53 -44.46 3.00
CA PRO A 7 -13.73 -44.56 4.20
C PRO A 7 -13.51 -43.19 4.81
N LEU A 8 -13.62 -43.10 6.15
CA LEU A 8 -13.36 -41.86 6.90
C LEU A 8 -11.91 -41.36 6.63
N PRO A 9 -11.71 -40.06 6.44
CA PRO A 9 -10.39 -39.51 6.19
C PRO A 9 -9.42 -39.85 7.33
N GLY A 10 -8.22 -40.29 6.98
CA GLY A 10 -7.18 -40.64 7.92
C GLY A 10 -6.79 -39.45 8.84
N PRO A 11 -6.16 -39.73 10.00
CA PRO A 11 -5.89 -38.70 11.04
C PRO A 11 -5.04 -37.52 10.52
N ALA A 12 -4.20 -37.72 9.52
CA ALA A 12 -3.41 -36.65 8.89
C ALA A 12 -4.30 -35.69 8.07
N ASN A 13 -5.23 -36.24 7.29
CA ASN A 13 -6.16 -35.47 6.47
C ASN A 13 -7.14 -34.64 7.34
N ARG A 14 -7.54 -35.18 8.49
CA ARG A 14 -8.38 -34.46 9.46
C ARG A 14 -7.64 -33.25 10.05
N LYS A 15 -6.35 -33.37 10.40
CA LYS A 15 -5.55 -32.25 10.91
C LYS A 15 -5.36 -31.16 9.83
N ALA A 16 -5.06 -31.55 8.61
CA ALA A 16 -4.94 -30.61 7.48
C ALA A 16 -6.26 -29.87 7.25
N GLY A 17 -7.38 -30.57 7.27
CA GLY A 17 -8.71 -29.94 7.15
C GLY A 17 -8.99 -28.88 8.22
N ILE A 18 -8.66 -29.17 9.49
CA ILE A 18 -8.83 -28.19 10.60
C ILE A 18 -7.93 -26.98 10.40
N LEU A 19 -6.70 -27.16 9.91
CA LEU A 19 -5.78 -26.04 9.63
C LEU A 19 -6.33 -25.14 8.52
N LEU A 20 -6.73 -25.71 7.39
CA LEU A 20 -7.33 -24.98 6.29
C LEU A 20 -8.62 -24.25 6.71
N LEU A 21 -9.47 -24.91 7.49
CA LEU A 21 -10.69 -24.33 8.01
C LEU A 21 -10.39 -23.11 8.91
N GLY A 22 -9.39 -23.20 9.79
CA GLY A 22 -8.96 -22.08 10.63
C GLY A 22 -8.47 -20.89 9.80
N ILE A 23 -7.66 -21.12 8.78
CA ILE A 23 -7.21 -20.06 7.86
C ILE A 23 -8.39 -19.44 7.12
N ALA A 24 -9.28 -20.26 6.57
CA ALA A 24 -10.42 -19.77 5.79
C ALA A 24 -11.38 -18.95 6.67
N ILE A 25 -11.81 -19.48 7.82
CA ILE A 25 -12.74 -18.78 8.71
C ILE A 25 -12.08 -17.54 9.33
N GLY A 26 -10.79 -17.60 9.68
CA GLY A 26 -10.03 -16.45 10.15
C GLY A 26 -10.07 -15.30 9.12
N ASN A 27 -9.77 -15.60 7.85
CA ASN A 27 -9.80 -14.59 6.79
C ASN A 27 -11.23 -14.10 6.49
N ILE A 28 -12.24 -14.96 6.51
CA ILE A 28 -13.64 -14.55 6.34
C ILE A 28 -14.06 -13.61 7.48
N ALA A 29 -13.75 -13.95 8.73
CA ALA A 29 -14.05 -13.09 9.89
C ALA A 29 -13.31 -11.73 9.79
N GLY A 30 -12.05 -11.75 9.36
CA GLY A 30 -11.29 -10.53 9.07
C GLY A 30 -11.94 -9.69 7.97
N GLY A 31 -12.37 -10.30 6.87
CA GLY A 31 -13.06 -9.63 5.77
C GLY A 31 -14.38 -8.99 6.19
N ILE A 32 -15.19 -9.69 6.99
CA ILE A 32 -16.46 -9.16 7.55
C ILE A 32 -16.16 -7.96 8.47
N LEU A 33 -15.17 -8.08 9.36
CA LEU A 33 -14.75 -6.98 10.23
C LEU A 33 -14.29 -5.76 9.41
N MET A 34 -13.47 -5.98 8.39
CA MET A 34 -12.99 -4.93 7.51
C MET A 34 -14.14 -4.22 6.80
N ALA A 35 -15.07 -4.98 6.22
CA ALA A 35 -16.26 -4.41 5.56
C ALA A 35 -17.11 -3.59 6.55
N GLY A 36 -17.29 -4.07 7.77
CA GLY A 36 -17.99 -3.35 8.83
C GLY A 36 -17.29 -2.05 9.23
N LEU A 37 -15.97 -2.07 9.37
CA LEU A 37 -15.17 -0.89 9.69
C LEU A 37 -15.21 0.13 8.55
N LEU A 38 -15.12 -0.29 7.29
CA LEU A 38 -15.24 0.58 6.12
C LEU A 38 -16.64 1.22 6.06
N ALA A 39 -17.70 0.43 6.26
CA ALA A 39 -19.05 0.96 6.27
C ALA A 39 -19.25 1.99 7.41
N LEU A 40 -18.70 1.71 8.59
CA LEU A 40 -18.76 2.64 9.73
C LEU A 40 -18.04 3.95 9.41
N VAL A 41 -16.85 3.88 8.81
CA VAL A 41 -16.06 5.06 8.45
C VAL A 41 -16.77 5.87 7.36
N GLN A 42 -17.40 5.23 6.37
CA GLN A 42 -18.19 5.91 5.34
C GLN A 42 -19.40 6.67 5.88
N ILE A 43 -20.06 6.14 6.92
CA ILE A 43 -21.19 6.81 7.59
C ILE A 43 -20.74 8.10 8.29
N TYR A 44 -19.53 8.10 8.87
CA TYR A 44 -19.02 9.25 9.65
C TYR A 44 -18.21 10.24 8.82
N ARG A 45 -17.72 9.86 7.65
CA ARG A 45 -16.88 10.69 6.78
C ARG A 45 -17.37 10.62 5.34
N HIS A 46 -17.72 11.75 4.77
CA HIS A 46 -18.13 11.86 3.37
C HIS A 46 -16.95 11.99 2.39
N ASP A 47 -15.72 12.03 2.89
CA ASP A 47 -14.52 12.19 2.05
C ASP A 47 -14.00 10.85 1.50
N GLN A 48 -13.29 10.90 0.39
CA GLN A 48 -12.62 9.73 -0.21
C GLN A 48 -11.65 9.11 0.81
N ILE A 49 -11.91 7.87 1.19
CA ILE A 49 -11.15 7.18 2.22
C ILE A 49 -10.43 6.01 1.56
N SER A 50 -9.12 5.96 1.78
CA SER A 50 -8.33 4.78 1.43
C SER A 50 -8.85 3.55 2.19
N ASN A 51 -8.89 2.40 1.51
CA ASN A 51 -9.18 1.11 2.15
C ASN A 51 -8.09 0.74 3.19
N ILE A 52 -6.87 1.29 3.01
CA ILE A 52 -5.74 1.08 3.92
C ILE A 52 -5.80 2.12 5.03
N VAL A 53 -6.72 1.94 5.95
CA VAL A 53 -6.83 2.71 7.19
C VAL A 53 -6.23 1.94 8.37
N ALA A 54 -5.76 2.66 9.40
CA ALA A 54 -5.11 2.03 10.55
C ALA A 54 -5.94 0.91 11.20
N PRO A 55 -7.27 1.03 11.42
CA PRO A 55 -8.09 -0.07 11.92
C PRO A 55 -8.01 -1.33 11.07
N ASN A 56 -8.09 -1.19 9.74
CA ASN A 56 -8.07 -2.32 8.82
C ASN A 56 -6.69 -3.00 8.82
N LEU A 57 -5.63 -2.21 8.78
CA LEU A 57 -4.27 -2.74 8.73
C LEU A 57 -3.80 -3.34 10.06
N LEU A 58 -4.27 -2.84 11.20
CA LEU A 58 -3.80 -3.27 12.52
C LEU A 58 -4.75 -4.27 13.19
N LEU A 59 -6.06 -4.01 13.19
CA LEU A 59 -7.02 -4.82 13.91
C LEU A 59 -7.42 -6.08 13.15
N VAL A 60 -7.71 -5.95 11.85
CA VAL A 60 -8.18 -7.08 11.04
C VAL A 60 -7.19 -8.25 11.04
N PRO A 61 -5.87 -8.07 10.79
CA PRO A 61 -4.93 -9.18 10.81
C PRO A 61 -4.79 -9.84 12.18
N LEU A 62 -4.86 -9.06 13.26
CA LEU A 62 -4.87 -9.62 14.63
C LEU A 62 -6.08 -10.56 14.83
N VAL A 63 -7.26 -10.15 14.36
CA VAL A 63 -8.49 -10.96 14.46
C VAL A 63 -8.38 -12.21 13.59
N VAL A 64 -7.83 -12.11 12.38
CA VAL A 64 -7.55 -13.28 11.52
C VAL A 64 -6.73 -14.32 12.27
N GLY A 65 -5.61 -13.90 12.88
CA GLY A 65 -4.75 -14.80 13.65
C GLY A 65 -5.43 -15.36 14.89
N LEU A 66 -6.16 -14.54 15.63
CA LEU A 66 -6.89 -14.94 16.82
C LEU A 66 -7.96 -15.99 16.51
N VAL A 67 -8.79 -15.76 15.50
CA VAL A 67 -9.86 -16.68 15.07
C VAL A 67 -9.26 -17.98 14.54
N ALA A 68 -8.21 -17.92 13.70
CA ALA A 68 -7.54 -19.11 13.21
C ALA A 68 -7.01 -19.98 14.36
N SER A 69 -6.40 -19.38 15.39
CA SER A 69 -5.84 -20.10 16.53
C SER A 69 -6.91 -20.76 17.41
N TRP A 70 -8.14 -20.24 17.41
CA TRP A 70 -9.28 -20.88 18.07
C TRP A 70 -9.55 -22.29 17.52
N PHE A 71 -9.50 -22.46 16.20
CA PHE A 71 -9.67 -23.78 15.55
C PHE A 71 -8.51 -24.72 15.85
N TRP A 72 -7.31 -24.20 16.13
CA TRP A 72 -6.09 -24.98 16.34
C TRP A 72 -5.76 -25.21 17.82
N ARG A 73 -6.58 -24.76 18.74
CA ARG A 73 -6.34 -24.85 20.19
C ARG A 73 -5.95 -26.24 20.66
N ASP A 74 -6.49 -27.29 20.03
CA ASP A 74 -6.27 -28.69 20.38
C ASP A 74 -5.12 -29.35 19.58
N LEU A 75 -4.53 -28.64 18.60
CA LEU A 75 -3.52 -29.20 17.71
C LEU A 75 -2.07 -29.10 18.23
N ASN A 76 -1.84 -28.56 19.42
CA ASN A 76 -0.52 -28.39 20.04
C ASN A 76 0.58 -27.87 19.07
N ARG A 77 0.26 -26.86 18.25
CA ARG A 77 1.20 -26.27 17.26
C ARG A 77 2.43 -25.67 17.93
N THR A 78 3.62 -25.91 17.37
CA THR A 78 4.85 -25.24 17.78
C THR A 78 4.88 -23.79 17.29
N ILE A 79 5.77 -22.94 17.83
CA ILE A 79 5.91 -21.54 17.38
C ILE A 79 6.29 -21.49 15.90
N GLY A 80 7.25 -22.34 15.46
CA GLY A 80 7.65 -22.41 14.04
C GLY A 80 6.51 -22.82 13.09
N GLN A 81 5.65 -23.74 13.55
CA GLN A 81 4.46 -24.12 12.78
C GLN A 81 3.45 -22.98 12.70
N LEU A 82 3.24 -22.23 13.81
CA LEU A 82 2.37 -21.04 13.79
C LEU A 82 2.92 -19.95 12.88
N ALA A 83 4.24 -19.78 12.80
CA ALA A 83 4.87 -18.84 11.87
C ALA A 83 4.57 -19.22 10.39
N LEU A 84 4.66 -20.52 10.06
CA LEU A 84 4.31 -21.00 8.73
C LEU A 84 2.81 -20.88 8.44
N ASP A 85 1.97 -21.18 9.42
CA ASP A 85 0.50 -21.04 9.30
C ASP A 85 0.12 -19.55 9.13
N ALA A 86 0.82 -18.64 9.79
CA ALA A 86 0.66 -17.19 9.62
C ALA A 86 1.04 -16.74 8.20
N LEU A 87 2.09 -17.32 7.61
CA LEU A 87 2.46 -17.04 6.23
C LEU A 87 1.33 -17.43 5.27
N TRP A 88 0.77 -18.62 5.41
CA TRP A 88 -0.36 -19.06 4.58
C TRP A 88 -1.61 -18.17 4.78
N ALA A 89 -1.93 -17.82 6.02
CA ALA A 89 -3.04 -16.92 6.32
C ALA A 89 -2.84 -15.53 5.68
N THR A 90 -1.60 -15.02 5.69
CA THR A 90 -1.23 -13.76 5.04
C THR A 90 -1.39 -13.84 3.53
N LEU A 91 -0.93 -14.92 2.89
CA LEU A 91 -1.10 -15.11 1.44
C LEU A 91 -2.57 -15.14 1.04
N VAL A 92 -3.42 -15.79 1.82
CA VAL A 92 -4.88 -15.79 1.60
C VAL A 92 -5.48 -14.40 1.78
N ALA A 93 -5.04 -13.65 2.80
CA ALA A 93 -5.48 -12.26 3.02
C ALA A 93 -5.09 -11.35 1.84
N LEU A 94 -3.86 -11.47 1.33
CA LEU A 94 -3.37 -10.71 0.17
C LEU A 94 -4.16 -11.05 -1.10
N ALA A 95 -4.42 -12.35 -1.34
CA ALA A 95 -5.24 -12.77 -2.47
C ALA A 95 -6.68 -12.19 -2.36
N GLY A 96 -7.25 -12.18 -1.16
CA GLY A 96 -8.52 -11.51 -0.89
C GLY A 96 -8.47 -10.00 -1.17
N GLY A 97 -7.42 -9.31 -0.74
CA GLY A 97 -7.19 -7.89 -1.02
C GLY A 97 -7.09 -7.59 -2.52
N ALA A 98 -6.34 -8.38 -3.26
CA ALA A 98 -6.20 -8.23 -4.71
C ALA A 98 -7.54 -8.43 -5.45
N ILE A 99 -8.32 -9.45 -5.07
CA ILE A 99 -9.55 -9.83 -5.78
C ILE A 99 -10.73 -8.90 -5.42
N PHE A 100 -10.93 -8.64 -4.12
CA PHE A 100 -12.14 -7.95 -3.64
C PHE A 100 -11.96 -6.44 -3.51
N LEU A 101 -10.77 -5.97 -3.13
CA LEU A 101 -10.48 -4.55 -2.95
C LEU A 101 -9.87 -3.93 -4.20
N ARG A 102 -9.39 -4.75 -5.15
CA ARG A 102 -8.66 -4.31 -6.34
C ARG A 102 -7.46 -3.42 -6.01
N GLU A 103 -6.82 -3.72 -4.88
CA GLU A 103 -5.60 -3.03 -4.45
C GLU A 103 -4.44 -3.35 -5.39
N GLY A 104 -3.56 -2.36 -5.59
CA GLY A 104 -2.36 -2.53 -6.40
C GLY A 104 -1.35 -3.52 -5.80
N VAL A 105 -0.60 -4.17 -6.66
CA VAL A 105 0.39 -5.20 -6.25
C VAL A 105 1.44 -4.64 -5.30
N ILE A 106 1.88 -3.41 -5.55
CA ILE A 106 2.91 -2.75 -4.73
C ILE A 106 2.35 -2.38 -3.37
N CYS A 107 1.11 -1.84 -3.31
CA CYS A 107 0.42 -1.58 -2.05
C CYS A 107 0.27 -2.85 -1.21
N LEU A 108 -0.08 -3.97 -1.83
CA LEU A 108 -0.16 -5.27 -1.16
C LEU A 108 1.19 -5.73 -0.66
N LEU A 109 2.27 -5.61 -1.46
CA LEU A 109 3.63 -5.95 -1.04
C LEU A 109 4.09 -5.12 0.17
N MET A 110 3.81 -3.83 0.17
CA MET A 110 4.09 -2.97 1.33
C MET A 110 3.34 -3.41 2.58
N CYS A 111 2.13 -3.96 2.46
CA CYS A 111 1.35 -4.44 3.58
C CYS A 111 1.84 -5.79 4.14
N VAL A 112 2.55 -6.63 3.35
CA VAL A 112 2.97 -7.99 3.76
C VAL A 112 3.63 -8.04 5.13
N PRO A 113 4.68 -7.24 5.45
CA PRO A 113 5.37 -7.34 6.73
C PRO A 113 4.44 -7.08 7.92
N VAL A 114 3.58 -6.08 7.81
CA VAL A 114 2.64 -5.71 8.88
C VAL A 114 1.56 -6.77 9.06
N LEU A 115 0.96 -7.23 7.96
CA LEU A 115 -0.06 -8.28 7.99
C LEU A 115 0.49 -9.56 8.61
N TYR A 116 1.67 -10.00 8.16
CA TYR A 116 2.32 -11.21 8.68
C TYR A 116 2.58 -11.13 10.18
N VAL A 117 3.22 -10.05 10.63
CA VAL A 117 3.56 -9.85 12.04
C VAL A 117 2.29 -9.82 12.91
N LEU A 118 1.25 -9.13 12.45
CA LEU A 118 0.00 -8.99 13.22
C LEU A 118 -0.84 -10.27 13.21
N ILE A 119 -0.91 -11.00 12.09
CA ILE A 119 -1.57 -12.32 12.05
C ILE A 119 -0.83 -13.29 12.99
N PHE A 120 0.50 -13.32 12.93
CA PHE A 120 1.30 -14.17 13.82
C PHE A 120 1.12 -13.77 15.29
N ALA A 121 1.14 -12.48 15.61
CA ALA A 121 0.85 -11.99 16.95
C ALA A 121 -0.55 -12.38 17.43
N GLY A 122 -1.56 -12.28 16.56
CA GLY A 122 -2.91 -12.76 16.84
C GLY A 122 -2.96 -14.25 17.15
N MET A 123 -2.21 -15.08 16.39
CA MET A 123 -2.10 -16.52 16.65
C MET A 123 -1.40 -16.82 17.97
N LEU A 124 -0.34 -16.08 18.33
CA LEU A 124 0.36 -16.23 19.62
C LEU A 124 -0.54 -15.83 20.79
N LEU A 125 -1.24 -14.70 20.67
CA LEU A 125 -2.20 -14.24 21.66
C LEU A 125 -3.32 -15.28 21.87
N GLY A 126 -3.89 -15.78 20.78
CA GLY A 126 -4.92 -16.82 20.85
C GLY A 126 -4.40 -18.11 21.46
N ARG A 127 -3.21 -18.57 21.08
CA ARG A 127 -2.56 -19.73 21.70
C ARG A 127 -2.38 -19.56 23.20
N TRP A 128 -1.86 -18.40 23.67
CA TRP A 128 -1.70 -18.11 25.09
C TRP A 128 -3.05 -18.08 25.80
N TRP A 129 -4.04 -17.46 25.22
CA TRP A 129 -5.37 -17.30 25.80
C TRP A 129 -6.14 -18.61 25.92
N PHE A 130 -6.23 -19.38 24.82
CA PHE A 130 -7.02 -20.62 24.79
C PHE A 130 -6.36 -21.78 25.54
N ARG A 131 -5.09 -21.67 25.89
CA ARG A 131 -4.42 -22.59 26.81
C ARG A 131 -4.85 -22.37 28.27
N HIS A 132 -5.17 -21.14 28.63
CA HIS A 132 -5.50 -20.76 30.01
C HIS A 132 -6.99 -20.84 30.30
N ASP A 133 -7.86 -20.53 29.34
CA ASP A 133 -9.32 -20.62 29.45
C ASP A 133 -9.93 -21.20 28.17
N ARG A 134 -10.27 -22.49 28.22
CA ARG A 134 -10.79 -23.24 27.05
C ARG A 134 -12.21 -22.84 26.66
N SER A 135 -12.96 -22.13 27.50
CA SER A 135 -14.37 -21.95 27.35
C SER A 135 -14.85 -20.62 26.81
N ARG A 136 -14.05 -19.57 26.83
CA ARG A 136 -14.50 -18.21 26.47
C ARG A 136 -13.49 -17.47 25.60
N LEU A 137 -13.95 -17.04 24.43
CA LEU A 137 -13.28 -16.05 23.60
C LEU A 137 -13.43 -14.66 24.27
N ARG A 138 -12.54 -14.31 25.18
CA ARG A 138 -12.54 -12.95 25.77
C ARG A 138 -11.91 -11.98 24.78
N ILE A 139 -12.72 -11.22 24.09
CA ILE A 139 -12.33 -10.21 23.11
C ILE A 139 -11.92 -8.88 23.79
N ALA A 140 -11.53 -8.92 25.07
CA ALA A 140 -11.29 -7.73 25.89
C ALA A 140 -10.15 -6.80 25.38
N MET A 141 -9.20 -7.32 24.57
CA MET A 141 -8.15 -6.51 23.92
C MET A 141 -8.63 -5.77 22.67
N LEU A 142 -9.71 -6.24 22.02
CA LEU A 142 -10.24 -5.60 20.81
C LEU A 142 -10.71 -4.16 21.04
N PRO A 143 -11.40 -3.80 22.15
CA PRO A 143 -11.78 -2.40 22.39
C PRO A 143 -10.57 -1.47 22.50
N LEU A 144 -9.47 -1.88 23.12
CA LEU A 144 -8.27 -1.05 23.25
C LEU A 144 -7.62 -0.79 21.89
N VAL A 145 -7.45 -1.83 21.06
CA VAL A 145 -6.90 -1.68 19.71
C VAL A 145 -7.85 -0.83 18.85
N LEU A 146 -9.15 -1.02 18.99
CA LEU A 146 -10.16 -0.21 18.30
C LEU A 146 -10.07 1.26 18.69
N VAL A 147 -9.94 1.58 19.99
CA VAL A 147 -9.78 2.96 20.47
C VAL A 147 -8.51 3.59 19.92
N ILE A 148 -7.38 2.89 19.92
CA ILE A 148 -6.12 3.39 19.36
C ILE A 148 -6.27 3.62 17.85
N ALA A 149 -6.90 2.71 17.14
CA ALA A 149 -7.12 2.81 15.70
C ALA A 149 -8.09 3.95 15.34
N LEU A 150 -9.16 4.14 16.10
CA LEU A 150 -10.08 5.27 15.93
C LEU A 150 -9.41 6.60 16.26
N ALA A 151 -8.59 6.66 17.31
CA ALA A 151 -7.82 7.86 17.67
C ALA A 151 -6.81 8.26 16.58
N ASP A 152 -6.18 7.30 15.91
CA ASP A 152 -5.31 7.58 14.75
C ASP A 152 -6.13 8.02 13.53
N SER A 153 -7.27 7.41 13.31
CA SER A 153 -8.18 7.75 12.20
C SER A 153 -8.83 9.13 12.36
N SER A 154 -8.99 9.64 13.59
CA SER A 154 -9.57 10.95 13.85
C SER A 154 -8.62 12.12 13.55
N ARG A 155 -7.32 11.86 13.40
CA ARG A 155 -6.35 12.92 13.06
C ARG A 155 -6.43 13.25 11.58
N PRO A 156 -6.61 14.54 11.20
CA PRO A 156 -6.69 14.93 9.80
C PRO A 156 -5.40 14.58 9.05
N SER A 157 -5.54 14.00 7.86
CA SER A 157 -4.42 13.56 7.00
C SER A 157 -3.93 14.67 6.07
N ASN A 158 -4.14 15.95 6.39
CA ASN A 158 -3.87 17.07 5.48
C ASN A 158 -2.41 17.55 5.47
N ARG A 159 -1.47 16.77 6.00
CA ARG A 159 -0.07 17.18 5.96
C ARG A 159 0.51 16.90 4.58
N MET A 160 0.74 17.97 3.83
CA MET A 160 1.54 17.93 2.60
C MET A 160 3.00 17.57 2.95
N THR A 161 3.55 16.61 2.25
CA THR A 161 4.94 16.17 2.39
C THR A 161 5.69 16.55 1.13
N GLN A 162 6.92 17.01 1.26
CA GLN A 162 7.83 17.24 0.15
C GLN A 162 8.93 16.18 0.20
N VAL A 163 9.25 15.64 -0.98
CA VAL A 163 10.44 14.81 -1.20
C VAL A 163 11.25 15.46 -2.31
N SER A 164 12.57 15.43 -2.19
CA SER A 164 13.49 15.98 -3.19
C SER A 164 14.66 15.04 -3.38
N ASP A 165 15.11 14.91 -4.62
CA ASP A 165 16.28 14.15 -4.99
C ASP A 165 17.17 14.97 -5.95
N GLU A 166 18.47 14.71 -5.96
CA GLU A 166 19.44 15.45 -6.75
C GLU A 166 20.29 14.52 -7.60
N ILE A 167 20.50 14.90 -8.85
CA ILE A 167 21.40 14.22 -9.76
C ILE A 167 22.39 15.19 -10.37
N LEU A 168 23.65 14.75 -10.54
CA LEU A 168 24.67 15.47 -11.25
C LEU A 168 24.73 15.01 -12.73
N ILE A 169 24.42 15.91 -13.63
CA ILE A 169 24.41 15.67 -15.08
C ILE A 169 25.68 16.26 -15.72
N ARG A 170 26.42 15.45 -16.48
CA ARG A 170 27.63 15.87 -17.18
C ARG A 170 27.33 16.57 -18.52
N ALA A 171 26.54 17.63 -18.42
CA ALA A 171 26.18 18.48 -19.57
C ALA A 171 25.90 19.91 -19.08
N PRO A 172 26.11 20.94 -19.89
CA PRO A 172 25.75 22.30 -19.55
C PRO A 172 24.24 22.48 -19.50
N VAL A 173 23.76 23.42 -18.68
CA VAL A 173 22.35 23.63 -18.39
C VAL A 173 21.49 23.82 -19.65
N GLY A 174 21.98 24.49 -20.66
CA GLY A 174 21.26 24.71 -21.92
C GLY A 174 21.01 23.41 -22.73
N LYS A 175 21.80 22.35 -22.50
CA LYS A 175 21.52 21.02 -23.06
C LYS A 175 20.59 20.19 -22.20
N VAL A 176 20.55 20.42 -20.90
CA VAL A 176 19.67 19.69 -19.97
C VAL A 176 18.27 20.25 -20.02
N TRP A 177 18.10 21.55 -20.08
CA TRP A 177 16.81 22.25 -19.99
C TRP A 177 15.73 21.75 -20.97
N PRO A 178 16.02 21.53 -22.28
CA PRO A 178 14.99 21.02 -23.20
C PRO A 178 14.40 19.67 -22.74
N HIS A 179 15.21 18.79 -22.13
CA HIS A 179 14.78 17.48 -21.63
C HIS A 179 13.97 17.56 -20.32
N VAL A 180 14.07 18.65 -19.59
CA VAL A 180 13.21 18.92 -18.42
C VAL A 180 11.83 19.43 -18.85
N LEU A 181 11.78 20.20 -19.94
CA LEU A 181 10.52 20.70 -20.48
C LEU A 181 9.67 19.58 -21.06
N GLU A 182 10.26 18.81 -21.94
CA GLU A 182 9.63 17.67 -22.58
C GLU A 182 10.66 16.60 -22.91
N PHE A 183 10.25 15.36 -22.91
CA PHE A 183 11.06 14.26 -23.41
C PHE A 183 10.18 13.32 -24.24
N PRO A 184 10.72 12.87 -25.40
CA PRO A 184 10.03 11.89 -26.24
C PRO A 184 9.97 10.54 -25.52
N ASN A 185 9.20 9.61 -26.06
CA ASN A 185 9.08 8.26 -25.53
C ASN A 185 10.48 7.64 -25.29
N ILE A 186 10.76 7.31 -24.03
CA ILE A 186 11.99 6.65 -23.59
C ILE A 186 11.77 5.13 -23.74
N PRO A 187 12.47 4.47 -24.71
CA PRO A 187 12.26 3.05 -24.96
C PRO A 187 12.85 2.15 -23.86
N ASP A 188 13.85 2.66 -23.14
CA ASP A 188 14.57 1.89 -22.13
C ASP A 188 13.80 1.92 -20.79
N LYS A 189 13.59 0.73 -20.21
CA LYS A 189 13.03 0.63 -18.86
C LYS A 189 14.01 1.22 -17.86
N ALA A 190 13.52 2.09 -17.01
CA ALA A 190 14.32 2.59 -15.90
C ALA A 190 14.76 1.43 -14.98
N ASP A 191 16.02 1.49 -14.51
CA ASP A 191 16.66 0.39 -13.76
C ASP A 191 16.12 0.19 -12.34
N TYR A 192 15.22 1.05 -11.88
CA TYR A 192 14.66 0.97 -10.54
C TYR A 192 13.82 -0.31 -10.36
N TRP A 193 14.10 -1.07 -9.30
CA TRP A 193 13.53 -2.40 -9.10
C TRP A 193 11.99 -2.43 -9.00
N LEU A 194 11.36 -1.35 -8.47
CA LEU A 194 9.90 -1.24 -8.40
C LEU A 194 9.25 -1.19 -9.79
N PHE A 195 9.91 -0.59 -10.77
CA PHE A 195 9.40 -0.58 -12.15
C PHE A 195 9.41 -1.97 -12.78
N ARG A 196 10.31 -2.85 -12.32
CA ARG A 196 10.36 -4.25 -12.80
C ARG A 196 9.20 -5.10 -12.28
N ILE A 197 8.62 -4.74 -11.13
CA ILE A 197 7.50 -5.45 -10.52
C ILE A 197 6.14 -4.80 -10.77
N GLY A 198 6.07 -3.74 -11.60
CA GLY A 198 4.83 -3.18 -12.10
C GLY A 198 4.48 -1.76 -11.64
N LEU A 199 5.40 -1.05 -10.95
CA LEU A 199 5.19 0.38 -10.71
C LEU A 199 5.23 1.12 -12.04
N PRO A 200 4.20 1.88 -12.42
CA PRO A 200 4.24 2.73 -13.60
C PRO A 200 5.36 3.76 -13.49
N TYR A 201 6.05 4.01 -14.59
CA TYR A 201 7.10 5.03 -14.69
C TYR A 201 6.81 5.97 -15.86
N PRO A 202 7.24 7.24 -15.79
CA PRO A 202 7.03 8.18 -16.86
C PRO A 202 7.83 7.76 -18.12
N THR A 203 7.17 7.71 -19.27
CA THR A 203 7.75 7.32 -20.55
C THR A 203 7.84 8.49 -21.51
N GLU A 204 6.95 9.46 -21.39
CA GLU A 204 6.88 10.61 -22.28
C GLU A 204 6.30 11.80 -21.54
N THR A 205 6.77 12.98 -21.86
CA THR A 205 6.17 14.24 -21.40
C THR A 205 5.97 15.18 -22.56
N THR A 206 4.76 15.70 -22.70
CA THR A 206 4.43 16.73 -23.71
C THR A 206 4.22 18.06 -23.00
N ASN A 207 4.72 19.13 -23.61
CA ASN A 207 4.62 20.50 -23.12
C ASN A 207 3.79 21.36 -24.09
N GLY A 208 2.72 21.99 -23.63
CA GLY A 208 1.84 22.85 -24.44
C GLY A 208 2.38 24.27 -24.66
N GLY A 209 3.51 24.63 -24.00
CA GLY A 209 4.13 25.94 -24.16
C GLY A 209 5.12 26.30 -23.05
N ASN A 210 5.98 27.26 -23.33
CA ASN A 210 7.05 27.71 -22.44
C ASN A 210 6.63 28.96 -21.65
N PHE A 211 5.48 28.90 -20.98
CA PHE A 211 4.91 30.00 -20.21
C PHE A 211 4.07 29.47 -19.03
N VAL A 212 3.86 30.30 -18.03
CA VAL A 212 2.99 29.99 -16.89
C VAL A 212 1.56 29.85 -17.36
N GLY A 213 0.88 28.77 -16.93
CA GLY A 213 -0.46 28.40 -17.37
C GLY A 213 -0.47 27.44 -18.57
N ALA A 214 0.67 27.06 -19.16
CA ALA A 214 0.72 26.07 -20.22
C ALA A 214 0.35 24.68 -19.70
N ASP A 215 -0.43 23.95 -20.50
CA ASP A 215 -0.78 22.55 -20.22
C ASP A 215 0.43 21.64 -20.45
N ARG A 216 0.59 20.69 -19.54
CA ARG A 216 1.63 19.66 -19.62
C ARG A 216 1.02 18.30 -19.33
N ARG A 217 1.49 17.26 -20.00
CA ARG A 217 1.02 15.89 -19.78
C ARG A 217 2.21 14.99 -19.57
N CYS A 218 2.16 14.20 -18.49
CA CYS A 218 3.12 13.14 -18.24
C CYS A 218 2.45 11.79 -18.49
N ILE A 219 2.97 11.02 -19.44
CA ILE A 219 2.45 9.73 -19.87
C ILE A 219 3.30 8.65 -19.23
N PHE A 220 2.66 7.66 -18.64
CA PHE A 220 3.31 6.55 -17.96
C PHE A 220 3.28 5.26 -18.78
N SER A 221 4.12 4.30 -18.42
CA SER A 221 4.34 3.04 -19.14
C SER A 221 3.09 2.16 -19.31
N ASP A 222 2.07 2.36 -18.51
CA ASP A 222 0.76 1.69 -18.57
C ASP A 222 -0.31 2.49 -19.32
N GLY A 223 0.08 3.61 -19.94
CA GLY A 223 -0.81 4.50 -20.66
C GLY A 223 -1.55 5.51 -19.79
N ILE A 224 -1.28 5.56 -18.49
CA ILE A 224 -1.83 6.57 -17.58
C ILE A 224 -1.26 7.93 -17.94
N VAL A 225 -2.11 8.96 -17.85
CA VAL A 225 -1.76 10.35 -18.10
C VAL A 225 -2.04 11.19 -16.87
N ILE A 226 -1.00 11.86 -16.36
CA ILE A 226 -1.13 12.91 -15.36
C ILE A 226 -1.21 14.24 -16.11
N LYS A 227 -2.27 15.03 -15.85
CA LYS A 227 -2.40 16.38 -16.41
C LYS A 227 -1.83 17.39 -15.42
N GLU A 228 -1.01 18.25 -15.95
CA GLU A 228 -0.25 19.23 -15.21
C GLU A 228 -0.43 20.61 -15.84
N THR A 229 -0.27 21.66 -15.03
CA THR A 229 -0.23 23.05 -15.51
C THR A 229 1.01 23.72 -14.98
N VAL A 230 1.74 24.41 -15.87
CA VAL A 230 2.96 25.12 -15.48
C VAL A 230 2.62 26.26 -14.53
N ALA A 231 3.14 26.19 -13.29
CA ALA A 231 2.93 27.18 -12.23
C ALA A 231 4.05 28.22 -12.16
N GLU A 232 5.28 27.82 -12.54
CA GLU A 232 6.44 28.73 -12.57
C GLU A 232 7.39 28.28 -13.69
N PHE A 233 7.88 29.25 -14.46
CA PHE A 233 8.75 29.02 -15.60
C PHE A 233 9.88 30.04 -15.60
N LEU A 234 11.09 29.60 -15.27
CA LEU A 234 12.34 30.35 -15.36
C LEU A 234 13.29 29.59 -16.28
N PRO A 235 13.54 30.07 -17.51
CA PRO A 235 14.33 29.37 -18.51
C PRO A 235 15.73 28.99 -18.01
N ASN A 236 16.14 27.74 -18.20
CA ASN A 236 17.42 27.15 -17.77
C ASN A 236 17.62 27.10 -16.24
N GLU A 237 16.62 27.43 -15.44
CA GLU A 237 16.74 27.50 -13.98
C GLU A 237 15.68 26.70 -13.27
N LYS A 238 14.37 26.91 -13.60
CA LYS A 238 13.30 26.34 -12.81
C LYS A 238 12.03 26.09 -13.61
N LEU A 239 11.45 24.91 -13.43
CA LEU A 239 10.14 24.55 -13.90
C LEU A 239 9.32 24.01 -12.71
N THR A 240 8.21 24.66 -12.40
CA THR A 240 7.22 24.17 -11.40
C THR A 240 5.91 23.93 -12.10
N PHE A 241 5.24 22.82 -11.78
CA PHE A 241 3.93 22.48 -12.33
C PHE A 241 3.02 21.93 -11.23
N ASP A 242 1.75 22.31 -11.31
CA ASP A 242 0.69 21.82 -10.45
C ASP A 242 -0.01 20.63 -11.13
N ILE A 243 -0.33 19.61 -10.33
CA ILE A 243 -1.10 18.45 -10.80
C ILE A 243 -2.58 18.81 -10.78
N VAL A 244 -3.21 18.86 -11.97
CA VAL A 244 -4.61 19.27 -12.15
C VAL A 244 -5.54 18.07 -12.13
N GLU A 245 -5.07 16.95 -12.69
CA GLU A 245 -5.84 15.73 -12.75
C GLU A 245 -4.93 14.51 -12.52
N GLN A 246 -5.26 13.76 -11.49
CA GLN A 246 -4.58 12.54 -11.11
C GLN A 246 -5.42 11.34 -11.55
N PRO A 247 -4.81 10.32 -12.19
CA PRO A 247 -5.55 9.16 -12.67
C PRO A 247 -6.07 8.26 -11.57
N THR A 248 -7.14 7.53 -11.86
CA THR A 248 -7.69 6.47 -11.02
C THR A 248 -6.93 5.16 -11.23
N HIS A 249 -5.68 5.08 -10.75
CA HIS A 249 -4.88 3.86 -10.80
C HIS A 249 -4.87 3.17 -9.44
N PRO A 250 -4.94 1.82 -9.35
CA PRO A 250 -4.98 1.09 -8.07
C PRO A 250 -3.84 1.40 -7.11
N GLU A 251 -2.63 1.74 -7.62
CA GLU A 251 -1.47 2.07 -6.77
C GLU A 251 -1.51 3.50 -6.22
N VAL A 252 -2.36 4.37 -6.77
CA VAL A 252 -2.38 5.81 -6.46
C VAL A 252 -3.72 6.24 -5.87
N TYR A 253 -4.82 5.75 -6.46
CA TYR A 253 -6.17 6.16 -6.11
C TYR A 253 -6.53 5.87 -4.64
N GLY A 254 -6.91 6.91 -3.91
CA GLY A 254 -7.23 6.81 -2.48
C GLY A 254 -6.02 6.68 -1.55
N HIS A 255 -4.80 6.48 -2.08
CA HIS A 255 -3.59 6.26 -1.27
C HIS A 255 -2.75 7.52 -1.16
N ILE A 256 -2.59 8.24 -2.26
CA ILE A 256 -1.76 9.44 -2.36
C ILE A 256 -2.43 10.49 -3.25
N THR A 257 -2.33 11.74 -2.86
CA THR A 257 -2.68 12.88 -3.72
C THR A 257 -1.40 13.63 -4.06
N LEU A 258 -1.08 13.70 -5.34
CA LEU A 258 0.01 14.49 -5.88
C LEU A 258 -0.48 15.92 -6.07
N HIS A 259 0.29 16.90 -5.64
CA HIS A 259 -0.09 18.32 -5.74
C HIS A 259 0.77 19.09 -6.72
N ARG A 260 2.08 18.89 -6.66
CA ARG A 260 3.04 19.73 -7.37
C ARG A 260 4.32 18.95 -7.68
N GLY A 261 4.92 19.22 -8.81
CA GLY A 261 6.28 18.84 -9.15
C GLY A 261 7.14 20.06 -9.48
N GLN A 262 8.43 19.94 -9.25
CA GLN A 262 9.39 21.01 -9.55
C GLN A 262 10.74 20.44 -9.97
N PHE A 263 11.33 21.05 -10.95
CA PHE A 263 12.72 20.85 -11.34
C PHE A 263 13.48 22.16 -11.18
N VAL A 264 14.62 22.11 -10.50
CA VAL A 264 15.55 23.22 -10.34
C VAL A 264 16.89 22.80 -10.92
N LEU A 265 17.44 23.61 -11.80
CA LEU A 265 18.73 23.40 -12.43
C LEU A 265 19.73 24.41 -11.89
N ARG A 266 20.91 23.93 -11.54
CA ARG A 266 22.05 24.77 -11.14
C ARG A 266 23.24 24.47 -12.04
N ASP A 267 23.69 25.47 -12.76
CA ASP A 267 24.95 25.39 -13.52
C ASP A 267 26.14 25.40 -12.54
N ASN A 268 26.99 24.42 -12.62
CA ASN A 268 28.18 24.30 -11.77
C ASN A 268 29.44 24.97 -12.38
N GLY A 269 29.34 25.56 -13.57
CA GLY A 269 30.42 26.29 -14.24
C GLY A 269 31.52 25.42 -14.88
N ASN A 270 31.38 24.09 -14.86
CA ASN A 270 32.34 23.11 -15.35
C ASN A 270 31.76 22.13 -16.38
N ASN A 271 30.80 22.59 -17.18
CA ASN A 271 30.00 21.77 -18.09
C ASN A 271 29.21 20.67 -17.39
N THR A 272 28.86 20.88 -16.12
CA THR A 272 27.95 20.02 -15.38
C THR A 272 26.78 20.81 -14.82
N THR A 273 25.63 20.15 -14.68
CA THR A 273 24.41 20.71 -14.12
C THR A 273 23.92 19.83 -12.97
N THR A 274 23.61 20.44 -11.84
CA THR A 274 22.86 19.76 -10.77
C THR A 274 21.37 19.96 -11.03
N LEU A 275 20.66 18.87 -11.21
CA LEU A 275 19.20 18.85 -11.34
C LEU A 275 18.60 18.34 -10.04
N THR A 276 17.79 19.19 -9.39
CA THR A 276 17.00 18.84 -8.21
C THR A 276 15.54 18.63 -8.63
N GLY A 277 15.02 17.42 -8.46
CA GLY A 277 13.60 17.10 -8.61
C GLY A 277 12.90 17.11 -7.26
N SER A 278 11.75 17.77 -7.17
CA SER A 278 10.94 17.82 -5.94
C SER A 278 9.50 17.48 -6.26
N SER A 279 8.83 16.74 -5.34
CA SER A 279 7.41 16.43 -5.44
C SER A 279 6.72 16.74 -4.11
N TRP A 280 5.51 17.31 -4.19
CA TRP A 280 4.64 17.55 -3.04
C TRP A 280 3.43 16.67 -3.14
N TYR A 281 3.17 15.93 -2.06
CA TYR A 281 2.05 14.99 -2.00
C TYR A 281 1.43 14.93 -0.61
N THR A 282 0.21 14.42 -0.56
CA THR A 282 -0.49 14.04 0.69
C THR A 282 -0.72 12.55 0.70
N LEU A 283 -0.26 11.88 1.76
CA LEU A 283 -0.44 10.45 1.95
C LEU A 283 -1.71 10.18 2.76
N HIS A 284 -2.61 9.35 2.23
CA HIS A 284 -3.90 9.00 2.86
C HIS A 284 -3.87 7.66 3.57
N VAL A 285 -2.93 6.77 3.23
CA VAL A 285 -2.74 5.47 3.87
C VAL A 285 -2.23 5.61 5.31
N ARG A 286 -2.63 4.66 6.18
CA ARG A 286 -2.27 4.67 7.60
C ARG A 286 -1.87 3.26 8.08
N PRO A 287 -1.00 3.15 9.08
CA PRO A 287 -0.39 4.23 9.88
C PRO A 287 0.73 4.96 9.10
N ARG A 288 0.75 6.29 9.21
CA ARG A 288 1.70 7.13 8.45
C ARG A 288 3.16 6.80 8.72
N TRP A 289 3.53 6.56 9.97
CA TRP A 289 4.92 6.25 10.33
C TRP A 289 5.49 5.04 9.56
N TYR A 290 4.65 4.12 9.15
CA TYR A 290 5.03 2.97 8.34
C TYR A 290 5.12 3.32 6.86
N PHE A 291 4.08 3.94 6.31
CA PHE A 291 4.01 4.23 4.88
C PHE A 291 4.91 5.40 4.46
N ASP A 292 5.24 6.33 5.35
CA ASP A 292 6.25 7.38 5.09
C ASP A 292 7.65 6.79 4.78
N LEU A 293 7.96 5.57 5.23
CA LEU A 293 9.22 4.88 4.90
C LEU A 293 9.28 4.45 3.42
N TRP A 294 8.12 4.18 2.83
CA TRP A 294 8.00 3.73 1.44
C TRP A 294 7.78 4.87 0.45
N ALA A 295 7.28 5.99 0.93
CA ALA A 295 6.93 7.16 0.12
C ALA A 295 8.09 8.17 -0.04
N ARG A 296 9.26 7.89 0.54
CA ARG A 296 10.48 8.72 0.48
C ARG A 296 11.55 8.08 -0.44
#